data_cfb08a42411f58ccfa65d595a3e44d40
#
_entry.id   cfb08a42411f58ccfa65d595a3e44d40
#
_cell.length_a   1.000
_cell.length_b   1.000
_cell.length_c   1.000
_cell.angle_alpha   90.00
_cell.angle_beta   90.00
_cell.angle_gamma   90.00
#
_symmetry.space_group_name_H-M   'P 1'
#
loop_
_entity.id
_entity.type
_entity.pdbx_description
1 polymer ?
#
loop_
_entity_poly.entity_id
_entity_poly.type
_entity_poly.pdbx_seq_one_letter_code
_entity_poly.pdbx_strand_id
1 'polypeptide(L)'
;QLANALGKLGLEHGDRAATIAWNDYRHLEIYYGVSGAGYVCHTINPRLFPEQLIFIINHAEDRFVFTDLMFVPLLEKLLPHIPNVEGFIVMTDEANMPETSLPNAMCYETLVGAESPDYDWPDFDERTASALCYTSGTTGDPKGVVTHHRGAYLLAQGNALTASMEKHAVYLWTLPMFHCNGWCFPWTISAVAGTHVCLRWVRAPAMYEAFAEHGVTHG
;
A
#
# COMPACT_ATOMS: atom_id res chain seq x y z
N GLN A 1 14.53 5.01 4.22
CA GLN A 1 14.31 4.29 5.49
C GLN A 1 13.54 2.98 5.28
N LEU A 2 12.28 3.01 4.82
CA LEU A 2 11.45 1.80 4.64
C LEU A 2 12.15 0.74 3.76
N ALA A 3 12.74 1.12 2.63
CA ALA A 3 13.45 0.18 1.75
C ALA A 3 14.64 -0.50 2.48
N ASN A 4 15.37 0.24 3.31
CA ASN A 4 16.43 -0.33 4.16
C ASN A 4 15.87 -1.34 5.17
N ALA A 5 14.76 -1.01 5.82
CA ALA A 5 14.10 -1.89 6.77
C ALA A 5 13.67 -3.21 6.11
N LEU A 6 13.05 -3.14 4.94
CA LEU A 6 12.60 -4.32 4.19
C LEU A 6 13.76 -5.21 3.77
N GLY A 7 14.88 -4.62 3.32
CA GLY A 7 16.10 -5.39 3.02
C GLY A 7 16.68 -6.11 4.23
N LYS A 8 16.67 -5.45 5.41
CA LYS A 8 17.11 -6.09 6.68
C LYS A 8 16.17 -7.20 7.15
N LEU A 9 14.88 -7.10 6.83
CA LEU A 9 13.92 -8.18 7.06
C LEU A 9 14.10 -9.36 6.09
N GLY A 10 15.02 -9.24 5.13
CA GLY A 10 15.38 -10.31 4.21
C GLY A 10 14.47 -10.43 2.99
N LEU A 11 13.75 -9.37 2.61
CA LEU A 11 13.03 -9.40 1.34
C LEU A 11 14.01 -9.44 0.18
N GLU A 12 13.68 -10.22 -0.83
CA GLU A 12 14.43 -10.38 -2.06
C GLU A 12 13.63 -9.80 -3.24
N HIS A 13 14.32 -9.56 -4.34
CA HIS A 13 13.70 -9.02 -5.56
C HIS A 13 12.49 -9.84 -6.00
N GLY A 14 11.35 -9.18 -6.17
CA GLY A 14 10.08 -9.80 -6.53
C GLY A 14 9.24 -10.35 -5.38
N ASP A 15 9.74 -10.32 -4.15
CA ASP A 15 8.94 -10.68 -2.97
C ASP A 15 7.74 -9.76 -2.79
N ARG A 16 6.65 -10.31 -2.26
CA ARG A 16 5.40 -9.57 -2.05
C ARG A 16 5.31 -9.10 -0.59
N ALA A 17 5.03 -7.81 -0.46
CA ALA A 17 4.65 -7.20 0.81
C ALA A 17 3.20 -6.72 0.70
N ALA A 18 2.32 -7.34 1.47
CA ALA A 18 0.90 -7.05 1.44
C ALA A 18 0.54 -5.82 2.29
N THR A 19 -0.54 -5.13 1.91
CA THR A 19 -1.15 -4.08 2.73
C THR A 19 -2.61 -4.40 2.98
N ILE A 20 -3.05 -4.32 4.25
CA ILE A 20 -4.47 -4.33 4.66
C ILE A 20 -4.71 -3.02 5.41
N ALA A 21 -4.98 -1.95 4.67
CA ALA A 21 -4.96 -0.61 5.21
C ALA A 21 -5.92 0.34 4.47
N TRP A 22 -6.35 1.38 5.18
CA TRP A 22 -7.05 2.52 4.60
C TRP A 22 -6.08 3.54 3.98
N ASN A 23 -6.62 4.66 3.46
CA ASN A 23 -5.82 5.76 2.96
C ASN A 23 -5.06 6.42 4.12
N ASP A 24 -3.74 6.44 4.01
CA ASP A 24 -2.82 7.00 4.99
C ASP A 24 -1.51 7.36 4.30
N TYR A 25 -0.72 8.29 4.86
CA TYR A 25 0.60 8.62 4.35
C TYR A 25 1.55 7.42 4.40
N ARG A 26 1.45 6.57 5.45
CA ARG A 26 2.23 5.34 5.55
C ARG A 26 1.92 4.36 4.42
N HIS A 27 0.63 4.26 4.02
CA HIS A 27 0.25 3.43 2.89
C HIS A 27 0.88 3.95 1.58
N LEU A 28 0.95 5.28 1.41
CA LEU A 28 1.64 5.88 0.28
C LEU A 28 3.15 5.60 0.32
N GLU A 29 3.80 5.75 1.48
CA GLU A 29 5.21 5.42 1.66
C GLU A 29 5.51 3.95 1.33
N ILE A 30 4.60 3.02 1.68
CA ILE A 30 4.72 1.60 1.37
C ILE A 30 4.70 1.37 -0.14
N TYR A 31 3.85 2.05 -0.88
CA TYR A 31 3.86 1.96 -2.35
C TYR A 31 5.26 2.25 -2.91
N TYR A 32 5.89 3.31 -2.45
CA TYR A 32 7.22 3.72 -2.94
C TYR A 32 8.34 2.85 -2.39
N GLY A 33 8.35 2.60 -1.09
CA GLY A 33 9.40 1.85 -0.44
C GLY A 33 9.48 0.40 -0.91
N VAL A 34 8.33 -0.25 -1.09
CA VAL A 34 8.25 -1.63 -1.57
C VAL A 34 8.59 -1.69 -3.06
N SER A 35 7.85 -0.97 -3.91
CA SER A 35 8.04 -1.07 -5.36
C SER A 35 9.39 -0.55 -5.79
N GLY A 36 9.86 0.59 -5.23
CA GLY A 36 11.15 1.18 -5.57
C GLY A 36 12.34 0.30 -5.21
N ALA A 37 12.23 -0.50 -4.16
CA ALA A 37 13.26 -1.46 -3.77
C ALA A 37 13.26 -2.76 -4.59
N GLY A 38 12.36 -2.88 -5.57
CA GLY A 38 12.24 -4.07 -6.43
C GLY A 38 11.39 -5.20 -5.85
N TYR A 39 10.60 -4.90 -4.81
CA TYR A 39 9.58 -5.80 -4.27
C TYR A 39 8.21 -5.49 -4.89
N VAL A 40 7.19 -6.29 -4.60
CA VAL A 40 5.86 -6.14 -5.15
C VAL A 40 4.89 -5.66 -4.08
N CYS A 41 4.33 -4.47 -4.24
CA CYS A 41 3.32 -3.93 -3.34
C CYS A 41 1.97 -4.60 -3.61
N HIS A 42 1.56 -5.52 -2.73
CA HIS A 42 0.29 -6.22 -2.85
C HIS A 42 -0.78 -5.54 -1.99
N THR A 43 -1.68 -4.82 -2.62
CA THR A 43 -2.76 -4.15 -1.90
C THR A 43 -3.99 -5.04 -1.80
N ILE A 44 -4.45 -5.29 -0.58
CA ILE A 44 -5.57 -6.17 -0.28
C ILE A 44 -6.78 -5.35 0.20
N ASN A 45 -7.94 -5.64 -0.38
CA ASN A 45 -9.19 -5.01 0.04
C ASN A 45 -9.63 -5.57 1.41
N PRO A 46 -9.64 -4.77 2.48
CA PRO A 46 -9.99 -5.24 3.82
C PRO A 46 -11.47 -5.59 4.01
N ARG A 47 -12.30 -5.32 3.01
CA ARG A 47 -13.75 -5.62 3.02
C ARG A 47 -14.08 -7.00 2.46
N LEU A 48 -13.07 -7.76 2.04
CA LEU A 48 -13.25 -9.13 1.57
C LEU A 48 -13.61 -10.07 2.72
N PHE A 49 -14.28 -11.17 2.40
CA PHE A 49 -14.54 -12.22 3.38
C PHE A 49 -13.24 -12.92 3.82
N PRO A 50 -13.20 -13.43 5.06
CA PRO A 50 -12.01 -14.10 5.60
C PRO A 50 -11.41 -15.17 4.68
N GLU A 51 -12.24 -15.99 4.06
CA GLU A 51 -11.82 -17.06 3.14
C GLU A 51 -11.10 -16.51 1.91
N GLN A 52 -11.56 -15.36 1.40
CA GLN A 52 -10.92 -14.69 0.28
C GLN A 52 -9.58 -14.07 0.69
N LEU A 53 -9.49 -13.48 1.88
CA LEU A 53 -8.24 -12.93 2.41
C LEU A 53 -7.20 -14.05 2.59
N ILE A 54 -7.60 -15.19 3.17
CA ILE A 54 -6.74 -16.37 3.32
C ILE A 54 -6.22 -16.85 1.96
N PHE A 55 -7.14 -16.99 0.99
CA PHE A 55 -6.76 -17.42 -0.35
C PHE A 55 -5.75 -16.45 -0.99
N ILE A 56 -6.04 -15.14 -0.97
CA ILE A 56 -5.22 -14.11 -1.62
C ILE A 56 -3.83 -14.06 -1.00
N ILE A 57 -3.71 -14.01 0.33
CA ILE A 57 -2.45 -13.93 1.04
C ILE A 57 -1.57 -15.16 0.72
N ASN A 58 -2.16 -16.36 0.77
CA ASN A 58 -1.42 -17.58 0.47
C ASN A 58 -1.05 -17.72 -1.01
N HIS A 59 -1.99 -17.40 -1.92
CA HIS A 59 -1.76 -17.51 -3.36
C HIS A 59 -0.73 -16.48 -3.87
N ALA A 60 -0.70 -15.29 -3.26
CA ALA A 60 0.33 -14.29 -3.55
C ALA A 60 1.67 -14.64 -2.91
N GLU A 61 1.70 -15.58 -1.96
CA GLU A 61 2.87 -15.91 -1.15
C GLU A 61 3.44 -14.65 -0.47
N ASP A 62 2.54 -13.88 0.20
CA ASP A 62 2.94 -12.67 0.89
C ASP A 62 3.86 -12.99 2.05
N ARG A 63 5.05 -12.38 2.10
CA ARG A 63 6.02 -12.59 3.17
C ARG A 63 5.75 -11.72 4.39
N PHE A 64 5.40 -10.45 4.16
CA PHE A 64 5.05 -9.51 5.23
C PHE A 64 3.70 -8.86 4.94
N VAL A 65 2.97 -8.55 6.02
CA VAL A 65 1.69 -7.84 5.94
C VAL A 65 1.77 -6.54 6.72
N PHE A 66 1.68 -5.42 6.03
CA PHE A 66 1.43 -4.12 6.63
C PHE A 66 -0.05 -3.99 6.95
N THR A 67 -0.38 -3.62 8.16
CA THR A 67 -1.78 -3.56 8.58
C THR A 67 -2.10 -2.31 9.36
N ASP A 68 -3.27 -1.78 9.09
CA ASP A 68 -3.87 -0.75 9.92
C ASP A 68 -4.29 -1.35 11.28
N LEU A 69 -4.18 -0.57 12.36
CA LEU A 69 -4.53 -0.95 13.73
C LEU A 69 -5.86 -1.70 13.84
N MET A 70 -6.87 -1.24 13.12
CA MET A 70 -8.21 -1.82 13.21
C MET A 70 -8.34 -3.22 12.61
N PHE A 71 -7.37 -3.65 11.81
CA PHE A 71 -7.38 -4.98 11.21
C PHE A 71 -6.49 -5.99 11.94
N VAL A 72 -5.79 -5.60 12.99
CA VAL A 72 -5.01 -6.51 13.84
C VAL A 72 -5.89 -7.67 14.35
N PRO A 73 -7.09 -7.44 14.94
CA PRO A 73 -7.95 -8.54 15.40
C PRO A 73 -8.47 -9.45 14.28
N LEU A 74 -8.56 -8.93 13.05
CA LEU A 74 -8.90 -9.75 11.88
C LEU A 74 -7.73 -10.68 11.54
N LEU A 75 -6.51 -10.15 11.44
CA LEU A 75 -5.32 -10.93 11.13
C LEU A 75 -5.02 -12.00 12.18
N GLU A 76 -5.24 -11.72 13.46
CA GLU A 76 -5.13 -12.72 14.52
C GLU A 76 -6.02 -13.93 14.30
N LYS A 77 -7.25 -13.70 13.78
CA LYS A 77 -8.18 -14.79 13.44
C LYS A 77 -7.74 -15.56 12.19
N LEU A 78 -7.09 -14.89 11.24
CA LEU A 78 -6.61 -15.52 10.01
C LEU A 78 -5.28 -16.28 10.21
N LEU A 79 -4.54 -15.97 11.27
CA LEU A 79 -3.18 -16.46 11.52
C LEU A 79 -3.01 -17.99 11.34
N PRO A 80 -3.93 -18.86 11.83
CA PRO A 80 -3.80 -20.31 11.65
C PRO A 80 -3.84 -20.75 10.17
N HIS A 81 -4.31 -19.89 9.28
CA HIS A 81 -4.56 -20.18 7.87
C HIS A 81 -3.60 -19.48 6.91
N ILE A 82 -2.68 -18.65 7.41
CA ILE A 82 -1.69 -17.91 6.61
C ILE A 82 -0.26 -18.19 7.11
N PRO A 83 0.16 -19.48 7.10
CA PRO A 83 1.39 -19.93 7.78
C PRO A 83 2.69 -19.40 7.15
N ASN A 84 2.63 -18.89 5.92
CA ASN A 84 3.82 -18.43 5.19
C ASN A 84 4.14 -16.95 5.45
N VAL A 85 3.28 -16.22 6.15
CA VAL A 85 3.55 -14.82 6.53
C VAL A 85 4.60 -14.80 7.64
N GLU A 86 5.73 -14.18 7.36
CA GLU A 86 6.89 -14.15 8.27
C GLU A 86 6.77 -13.09 9.37
N GLY A 87 6.01 -12.00 9.11
CA GLY A 87 5.80 -10.94 10.09
C GLY A 87 4.74 -9.93 9.69
N PHE A 88 4.34 -9.14 10.67
CA PHE A 88 3.29 -8.14 10.54
C PHE A 88 3.83 -6.77 10.95
N ILE A 89 3.61 -5.75 10.11
CA ILE A 89 4.00 -4.38 10.41
C ILE A 89 2.72 -3.57 10.66
N VAL A 90 2.51 -3.18 11.90
CA VAL A 90 1.35 -2.38 12.30
C VAL A 90 1.64 -0.92 11.97
N MET A 91 0.80 -0.32 11.13
CA MET A 91 0.94 1.05 10.61
C MET A 91 0.59 2.08 11.68
N THR A 92 1.42 2.18 12.71
CA THR A 92 1.24 3.03 13.89
C THR A 92 2.56 3.52 14.45
N ASP A 93 2.50 4.37 15.46
CA ASP A 93 3.61 4.72 16.34
C ASP A 93 3.68 3.80 17.58
N GLU A 94 4.77 3.89 18.31
CA GLU A 94 5.02 3.04 19.48
C GLU A 94 3.99 3.25 20.61
N ALA A 95 3.54 4.50 20.78
CA ALA A 95 2.58 4.83 21.83
C ALA A 95 1.19 4.20 21.60
N ASN A 96 0.87 3.91 20.34
CA ASN A 96 -0.40 3.33 19.92
C ASN A 96 -0.26 1.86 19.47
N MET A 97 0.93 1.25 19.64
CA MET A 97 1.14 -0.16 19.27
C MET A 97 0.28 -1.05 20.18
N PRO A 98 -0.63 -1.87 19.61
CA PRO A 98 -1.50 -2.74 20.40
C PRO A 98 -0.75 -3.94 20.94
N GLU A 99 -1.20 -4.48 22.07
CA GLU A 99 -0.88 -5.85 22.42
C GLU A 99 -1.52 -6.79 21.39
N THR A 100 -0.74 -7.74 20.86
CA THR A 100 -1.21 -8.63 19.79
C THR A 100 -0.56 -10.01 19.87
N SER A 101 -1.29 -11.01 19.41
CA SER A 101 -0.80 -12.39 19.25
C SER A 101 -0.15 -12.64 17.88
N LEU A 102 -0.09 -11.64 17.01
CA LEU A 102 0.57 -11.76 15.70
C LEU A 102 2.07 -12.00 15.89
N PRO A 103 2.65 -13.03 15.28
CA PRO A 103 4.08 -13.30 15.42
C PRO A 103 4.90 -12.23 14.70
N ASN A 104 6.05 -11.90 15.29
CA ASN A 104 6.96 -10.89 14.73
C ASN A 104 6.26 -9.57 14.40
N ALA A 105 5.30 -9.15 15.25
CA ALA A 105 4.62 -7.88 15.08
C ALA A 105 5.58 -6.71 15.34
N MET A 106 5.64 -5.77 14.40
CA MET A 106 6.52 -4.61 14.45
C MET A 106 5.72 -3.32 14.32
N CYS A 107 6.15 -2.28 15.04
CA CYS A 107 5.61 -0.93 14.88
C CYS A 107 6.25 -0.27 13.65
N TYR A 108 5.43 0.30 12.76
CA TYR A 108 5.90 0.94 11.52
C TYR A 108 6.89 2.08 11.80
N GLU A 109 6.54 3.03 12.66
CA GLU A 109 7.39 4.19 12.93
C GLU A 109 8.72 3.79 13.59
N THR A 110 8.69 2.81 14.48
CA THR A 110 9.92 2.29 15.11
C THR A 110 10.80 1.59 14.09
N LEU A 111 10.21 0.74 13.25
CA LEU A 111 10.92 0.01 12.19
C LEU A 111 11.59 0.95 11.20
N VAL A 112 10.84 1.94 10.71
CA VAL A 112 11.33 2.89 9.69
C VAL A 112 12.31 3.88 10.33
N GLY A 113 12.01 4.38 11.53
CA GLY A 113 12.84 5.36 12.26
C GLY A 113 14.21 4.83 12.67
N ALA A 114 14.39 3.51 12.75
CA ALA A 114 15.68 2.87 13.05
C ALA A 114 16.66 2.88 11.86
N GLU A 115 16.19 3.24 10.66
CA GLU A 115 16.96 3.07 9.44
C GLU A 115 17.51 4.39 8.88
N SER A 116 18.64 4.28 8.15
CA SER A 116 19.20 5.39 7.40
C SER A 116 18.21 5.92 6.37
N PRO A 117 18.11 7.24 6.18
CA PRO A 117 17.37 7.82 5.06
C PRO A 117 18.06 7.58 3.71
N ASP A 118 19.36 7.30 3.71
CA ASP A 118 20.12 7.02 2.50
C ASP A 118 19.88 5.59 2.04
N TYR A 119 19.54 5.43 0.78
CA TYR A 119 19.29 4.13 0.15
C TYR A 119 19.76 4.14 -1.30
N ASP A 120 20.56 3.16 -1.67
CA ASP A 120 20.97 2.95 -3.06
C ASP A 120 19.87 2.19 -3.79
N TRP A 121 19.05 2.93 -4.54
CA TRP A 121 17.95 2.33 -5.29
C TRP A 121 18.48 1.38 -6.35
N PRO A 122 18.00 0.12 -6.37
CA PRO A 122 18.43 -0.86 -7.36
C PRO A 122 18.01 -0.47 -8.78
N ASP A 123 18.84 -0.79 -9.75
CA ASP A 123 18.50 -0.70 -11.17
C ASP A 123 18.00 -2.06 -11.65
N PHE A 124 16.81 -2.08 -12.26
CA PHE A 124 16.17 -3.29 -12.77
C PHE A 124 15.31 -3.00 -14.02
N ASP A 125 14.91 -4.07 -14.74
CA ASP A 125 14.09 -3.94 -15.95
C ASP A 125 12.75 -3.26 -15.61
N GLU A 126 12.35 -2.26 -16.38
CA GLU A 126 11.08 -1.54 -16.22
C GLU A 126 9.83 -2.43 -16.31
N ARG A 127 9.97 -3.66 -16.82
CA ARG A 127 8.93 -4.69 -16.87
C ARG A 127 8.87 -5.54 -15.60
N THR A 128 9.70 -5.26 -14.62
CA THR A 128 9.62 -5.89 -13.29
C THR A 128 8.28 -5.55 -12.64
N ALA A 129 7.71 -6.51 -11.93
CA ALA A 129 6.47 -6.32 -11.19
C ALA A 129 6.65 -5.21 -10.14
N SER A 130 5.72 -4.26 -10.09
CA SER A 130 5.70 -3.18 -9.09
C SER A 130 4.57 -3.33 -8.08
N ALA A 131 3.43 -3.84 -8.54
CA ALA A 131 2.25 -3.99 -7.71
C ALA A 131 1.42 -5.20 -8.12
N LEU A 132 0.66 -5.71 -7.15
CA LEU A 132 -0.28 -6.81 -7.30
C LEU A 132 -1.61 -6.40 -6.66
N CYS A 133 -2.72 -6.68 -7.32
CA CYS A 133 -4.04 -6.66 -6.69
C CYS A 133 -4.90 -7.80 -7.20
N TYR A 134 -5.89 -8.20 -6.40
CA TYR A 134 -6.82 -9.26 -6.80
C TYR A 134 -8.16 -8.69 -7.21
N THR A 135 -8.71 -9.27 -8.28
CA THR A 135 -10.09 -9.01 -8.68
C THR A 135 -11.00 -10.00 -7.96
N SER A 136 -12.19 -9.56 -7.59
CA SER A 136 -13.19 -10.40 -6.89
C SER A 136 -13.77 -11.54 -7.73
N GLY A 137 -13.35 -11.71 -8.99
CA GLY A 137 -13.83 -12.73 -9.91
C GLY A 137 -15.35 -12.96 -9.85
N THR A 138 -16.08 -12.78 -10.91
CA THR A 138 -17.53 -13.07 -10.94
C THR A 138 -17.81 -14.57 -10.95
N THR A 139 -16.82 -15.39 -11.29
CA THR A 139 -16.91 -16.85 -11.37
C THR A 139 -15.57 -17.47 -11.01
N GLY A 140 -15.49 -18.11 -9.82
CA GLY A 140 -14.29 -18.82 -9.35
C GLY A 140 -13.42 -18.01 -8.41
N ASP A 141 -12.19 -18.49 -8.20
CA ASP A 141 -11.23 -17.88 -7.26
C ASP A 141 -10.77 -16.49 -7.71
N PRO A 142 -10.41 -15.63 -6.76
CA PRO A 142 -9.83 -14.32 -7.07
C PRO A 142 -8.60 -14.45 -7.97
N LYS A 143 -8.46 -13.52 -8.92
CA LYS A 143 -7.33 -13.51 -9.87
C LYS A 143 -6.39 -12.37 -9.56
N GLY A 144 -5.10 -12.68 -9.43
CA GLY A 144 -4.05 -11.68 -9.26
C GLY A 144 -3.75 -10.94 -10.57
N VAL A 145 -3.77 -9.62 -10.49
CA VAL A 145 -3.36 -8.72 -11.59
C VAL A 145 -2.05 -8.08 -11.20
N VAL A 146 -1.00 -8.36 -11.96
CA VAL A 146 0.33 -7.79 -11.75
C VAL A 146 0.51 -6.58 -12.65
N THR A 147 0.89 -5.45 -12.06
CA THR A 147 1.31 -4.24 -12.76
C THR A 147 2.82 -4.13 -12.71
N HIS A 148 3.46 -3.85 -13.85
CA HIS A 148 4.91 -3.60 -13.90
C HIS A 148 5.22 -2.09 -13.88
N HIS A 149 6.46 -1.72 -13.54
CA HIS A 149 6.89 -0.31 -13.41
C HIS A 149 6.60 0.53 -14.66
N ARG A 150 6.91 0.02 -15.85
CA ARG A 150 6.59 0.68 -17.13
C ARG A 150 5.10 0.97 -17.27
N GLY A 151 4.23 0.00 -16.91
CA GLY A 151 2.77 0.16 -16.98
C GLY A 151 2.29 1.25 -16.01
N ALA A 152 2.81 1.23 -14.78
CA ALA A 152 2.51 2.26 -13.78
C ALA A 152 2.94 3.66 -14.25
N TYR A 153 4.15 3.79 -14.81
CA TYR A 153 4.65 5.04 -15.34
C TYR A 153 3.78 5.58 -16.49
N LEU A 154 3.47 4.75 -17.49
CA LEU A 154 2.65 5.17 -18.63
C LEU A 154 1.23 5.55 -18.23
N LEU A 155 0.63 4.76 -17.31
CA LEU A 155 -0.71 5.07 -16.81
C LEU A 155 -0.71 6.35 -15.96
N ALA A 156 0.33 6.59 -15.16
CA ALA A 156 0.45 7.82 -14.39
C ALA A 156 0.45 9.06 -15.28
N GLN A 157 1.19 9.04 -16.39
CA GLN A 157 1.19 10.12 -17.39
C GLN A 157 -0.18 10.25 -18.07
N GLY A 158 -0.79 9.13 -18.46
CA GLY A 158 -2.13 9.12 -19.06
C GLY A 158 -3.19 9.70 -18.13
N ASN A 159 -3.17 9.35 -16.85
CA ASN A 159 -4.08 9.90 -15.84
C ASN A 159 -3.91 11.42 -15.68
N ALA A 160 -2.66 11.90 -15.58
CA ALA A 160 -2.39 13.33 -15.45
C ALA A 160 -2.98 14.13 -16.61
N LEU A 161 -2.79 13.63 -17.85
CA LEU A 161 -3.35 14.25 -19.06
C LEU A 161 -4.88 14.19 -19.08
N THR A 162 -5.47 13.03 -18.81
CA THR A 162 -6.92 12.82 -18.88
C THR A 162 -7.67 13.61 -17.81
N ALA A 163 -7.12 13.67 -16.59
CA ALA A 163 -7.68 14.43 -15.49
C ALA A 163 -7.33 15.92 -15.53
N SER A 164 -6.58 16.35 -16.55
CA SER A 164 -6.11 17.75 -16.67
C SER A 164 -5.37 18.24 -15.42
N MET A 165 -4.57 17.38 -14.81
CA MET A 165 -3.84 17.70 -13.60
C MET A 165 -2.68 18.64 -13.90
N GLU A 166 -2.74 19.81 -13.32
CA GLU A 166 -1.63 20.76 -13.38
C GLU A 166 -0.51 20.40 -12.40
N LYS A 167 0.67 20.98 -12.62
CA LYS A 167 1.77 20.88 -11.68
C LYS A 167 1.35 21.42 -10.31
N HIS A 168 1.70 20.69 -9.25
CA HIS A 168 1.32 20.98 -7.86
C HIS A 168 -0.19 20.83 -7.56
N ALA A 169 -0.90 20.00 -8.34
CA ALA A 169 -2.28 19.62 -8.02
C ALA A 169 -2.39 19.10 -6.57
N VAL A 170 -3.46 19.46 -5.89
CA VAL A 170 -3.79 18.95 -4.55
C VAL A 170 -4.91 17.93 -4.69
N TYR A 171 -4.59 16.66 -4.42
CA TYR A 171 -5.50 15.55 -4.62
C TYR A 171 -6.05 15.03 -3.29
N LEU A 172 -7.36 15.05 -3.15
CA LEU A 172 -8.05 14.44 -2.02
C LEU A 172 -8.33 12.96 -2.32
N TRP A 173 -7.77 12.08 -1.51
CA TRP A 173 -7.95 10.64 -1.64
C TRP A 173 -9.35 10.19 -1.25
N THR A 174 -10.31 10.36 -2.15
CA THR A 174 -11.66 9.79 -2.06
C THR A 174 -11.69 8.34 -2.54
N LEU A 175 -10.82 7.99 -3.48
CA LEU A 175 -10.61 6.60 -3.90
C LEU A 175 -9.79 5.82 -2.87
N PRO A 176 -10.06 4.51 -2.68
CA PRO A 176 -9.28 3.71 -1.76
C PRO A 176 -7.93 3.31 -2.38
N MET A 177 -6.83 3.56 -1.66
CA MET A 177 -5.49 3.12 -2.06
C MET A 177 -5.39 1.59 -2.17
N PHE A 178 -6.14 0.85 -1.38
CA PHE A 178 -6.11 -0.61 -1.38
C PHE A 178 -6.79 -1.27 -2.59
N HIS A 179 -7.54 -0.52 -3.40
CA HIS A 179 -8.33 -1.10 -4.49
C HIS A 179 -7.77 -0.72 -5.86
N CYS A 180 -7.65 -1.70 -6.77
CA CYS A 180 -7.05 -1.52 -8.10
C CYS A 180 -5.73 -0.71 -8.04
N ASN A 181 -4.91 -0.99 -7.03
CA ASN A 181 -3.67 -0.27 -6.70
C ASN A 181 -3.82 1.26 -6.76
N GLY A 182 -4.89 1.76 -6.11
CA GLY A 182 -5.19 3.19 -6.03
C GLY A 182 -5.34 3.86 -7.40
N TRP A 183 -5.78 3.12 -8.44
CA TRP A 183 -5.93 3.62 -9.81
C TRP A 183 -4.68 4.32 -10.36
N CYS A 184 -3.51 3.90 -9.90
CA CYS A 184 -2.22 4.49 -10.28
C CYS A 184 -2.00 5.96 -9.80
N PHE A 185 -2.93 6.51 -9.00
CA PHE A 185 -2.81 7.88 -8.48
C PHE A 185 -1.65 8.07 -7.48
N PRO A 186 -1.14 7.05 -6.75
CA PRO A 186 0.12 7.23 -6.02
C PRO A 186 1.22 7.80 -6.91
N TRP A 187 1.37 7.28 -8.11
CA TRP A 187 2.37 7.68 -9.09
C TRP A 187 1.97 8.94 -9.87
N THR A 188 0.69 9.06 -10.24
CA THR A 188 0.15 10.18 -11.01
C THR A 188 0.35 11.51 -10.30
N ILE A 189 -0.03 11.59 -9.02
CA ILE A 189 0.06 12.83 -8.24
C ILE A 189 1.51 13.24 -8.06
N SER A 190 2.40 12.28 -7.78
CA SER A 190 3.83 12.54 -7.65
C SER A 190 4.47 12.99 -8.97
N ALA A 191 4.02 12.45 -10.12
CA ALA A 191 4.51 12.85 -11.45
C ALA A 191 4.27 14.35 -11.75
N VAL A 192 3.21 14.93 -11.18
CA VAL A 192 2.93 16.38 -11.30
C VAL A 192 3.43 17.19 -10.09
N ALA A 193 4.28 16.60 -9.24
CA ALA A 193 4.75 17.19 -7.98
C ALA A 193 3.58 17.68 -7.10
N GLY A 194 2.49 16.93 -7.10
CA GLY A 194 1.25 17.24 -6.39
C GLY A 194 1.31 16.87 -4.91
N THR A 195 0.27 17.28 -4.20
CA THR A 195 0.08 17.00 -2.77
C THR A 195 -0.99 15.92 -2.58
N HIS A 196 -0.68 14.91 -1.77
CA HIS A 196 -1.63 13.88 -1.38
C HIS A 196 -2.32 14.29 -0.08
N VAL A 197 -3.63 14.49 -0.11
CA VAL A 197 -4.46 14.69 1.07
C VAL A 197 -5.17 13.36 1.36
N CYS A 198 -4.66 12.62 2.35
CA CYS A 198 -5.18 11.30 2.70
C CYS A 198 -6.49 11.43 3.49
N LEU A 199 -7.59 10.91 2.93
CA LEU A 199 -8.88 10.87 3.59
C LEU A 199 -9.17 9.42 4.03
N ARG A 200 -9.09 9.18 5.34
CA ARG A 200 -9.30 7.83 5.90
C ARG A 200 -10.74 7.35 5.73
N TRP A 201 -11.71 8.26 5.87
CA TRP A 201 -13.13 7.98 5.74
C TRP A 201 -13.79 8.98 4.80
N VAL A 202 -14.36 8.49 3.70
CA VAL A 202 -15.10 9.33 2.74
C VAL A 202 -16.45 9.70 3.36
N ARG A 203 -16.48 10.86 4.00
CA ARG A 203 -17.67 11.43 4.64
C ARG A 203 -17.77 12.92 4.31
N ALA A 204 -18.97 13.40 4.01
CA ALA A 204 -19.17 14.77 3.57
C ALA A 204 -18.54 15.84 4.49
N PRO A 205 -18.70 15.81 5.83
CA PRO A 205 -18.04 16.80 6.68
C PRO A 205 -16.52 16.83 6.50
N ALA A 206 -15.85 15.67 6.57
CA ALA A 206 -14.40 15.57 6.42
C ALA A 206 -13.91 16.01 5.03
N MET A 207 -14.71 15.77 3.98
CA MET A 207 -14.40 16.25 2.63
C MET A 207 -14.48 17.77 2.54
N TYR A 208 -15.53 18.39 3.11
CA TYR A 208 -15.66 19.85 3.13
C TYR A 208 -14.56 20.52 3.94
N GLU A 209 -14.19 19.96 5.05
CA GLU A 209 -13.04 20.41 5.86
C GLU A 209 -11.76 20.36 5.03
N ALA A 210 -11.47 19.22 4.37
CA ALA A 210 -10.30 19.07 3.52
C ALA A 210 -10.29 20.08 2.35
N PHE A 211 -11.44 20.34 1.71
CA PHE A 211 -11.52 21.34 0.66
C PHE A 211 -11.19 22.74 1.16
N ALA A 212 -11.66 23.08 2.37
CA ALA A 212 -11.43 24.39 2.95
C ALA A 212 -9.98 24.58 3.43
N GLU A 213 -9.38 23.52 3.99
CA GLU A 213 -8.07 23.57 4.63
C GLU A 213 -6.92 23.44 3.64
N HIS A 214 -7.04 22.53 2.66
CA HIS A 214 -5.93 22.14 1.82
C HIS A 214 -5.98 22.68 0.39
N GLY A 215 -7.02 23.42 0.02
CA GLY A 215 -7.15 23.95 -1.34
C GLY A 215 -7.20 22.84 -2.41
N VAL A 216 -7.96 21.80 -2.14
CA VAL A 216 -8.08 20.62 -3.02
C VAL A 216 -8.51 21.03 -4.43
N THR A 217 -7.78 20.53 -5.42
CA THR A 217 -8.05 20.76 -6.85
C THR A 217 -8.65 19.56 -7.55
N HIS A 218 -8.37 18.36 -7.05
CA HIS A 218 -8.78 17.06 -7.62
C HIS A 218 -9.16 16.07 -6.51
N GLY A 219 -10.03 15.05 -6.82
CA GLY A 219 -10.41 14.01 -5.85
C GLY A 219 -11.41 13.01 -6.42
#